data_d4ff86c28d7c931c8eb005d24c504bfe
#
_entry.id   d4ff86c28d7c931c8eb005d24c504bfe
#
_cell.length_a   1.000
_cell.length_b   1.000
_cell.length_c   1.000
_cell.angle_alpha   90.00
_cell.angle_beta   90.00
_cell.angle_gamma   90.00
#
_symmetry.space_group_name_H-M   'P 1'
#
loop_
_entity.id
_entity.type
_entity.pdbx_description
1 polymer ?
#
loop_
_entity_poly.entity_id
_entity_poly.type
_entity_poly.pdbx_seq_one_letter_code
_entity_poly.pdbx_strand_id
1 'polypeptide(L)'
;MNALNLIQFENSLVSADAPAAGMSVGAIIGIIIGAVILLIFFFSFFPVGLAISAGASGVHVGLFQLVGMRIRKVNPHRIVEPLIKATKAGLDLNLNKMEAHYLAGGNVDRVVNALIASQRAGIALDFEKACAIDLAGRDVLTAVQMSVSPKVIETPVIAAIAKDGIEL
;
A
#
# COMPACT_ATOMS: atom_id res chain seq x y z
N MET A 1 78.99 -2.42 -18.73
CA MET A 1 77.54 -2.38 -18.66
C MET A 1 77.17 -0.99 -18.17
N ASN A 2 76.69 -0.10 -19.03
CA ASN A 2 76.55 1.35 -18.73
C ASN A 2 75.29 1.61 -17.84
N ALA A 3 75.45 2.54 -16.91
CA ALA A 3 74.40 2.96 -15.99
C ALA A 3 73.07 3.34 -16.70
N LEU A 4 73.15 3.81 -17.95
CA LEU A 4 72.02 4.11 -18.83
C LEU A 4 71.18 2.86 -19.16
N ASN A 5 71.80 1.66 -19.31
CA ASN A 5 71.09 0.46 -19.60
C ASN A 5 70.34 -0.11 -18.34
N LEU A 6 70.86 0.16 -17.14
CA LEU A 6 70.19 -0.20 -15.90
C LEU A 6 68.95 0.67 -15.67
N ILE A 7 69.07 1.98 -15.94
CA ILE A 7 67.91 2.90 -15.85
C ILE A 7 66.84 2.58 -16.88
N GLN A 8 67.23 2.19 -18.10
CA GLN A 8 66.31 1.77 -19.16
C GLN A 8 65.64 0.45 -18.77
N PHE A 9 66.36 -0.48 -18.15
CA PHE A 9 65.80 -1.76 -17.71
C PHE A 9 64.84 -1.59 -16.52
N GLU A 10 65.16 -0.70 -15.55
CA GLU A 10 64.25 -0.41 -14.45
C GLU A 10 62.98 0.32 -14.97
N ASN A 11 63.10 1.24 -15.88
CA ASN A 11 61.94 1.91 -16.50
C ASN A 11 61.10 0.95 -17.32
N SER A 12 61.68 -0.07 -17.96
CA SER A 12 60.93 -1.09 -18.68
C SER A 12 60.17 -2.05 -17.75
N LEU A 13 60.74 -2.34 -16.55
CA LEU A 13 60.06 -3.12 -15.54
C LEU A 13 58.88 -2.35 -14.87
N VAL A 14 59.05 -1.03 -14.66
CA VAL A 14 58.00 -0.18 -14.12
C VAL A 14 56.86 0.04 -15.14
N SER A 15 57.18 0.05 -16.44
CA SER A 15 56.17 0.16 -17.50
C SER A 15 55.53 -1.17 -17.88
N ALA A 16 56.07 -2.32 -17.43
CA ALA A 16 55.46 -3.64 -17.63
C ALA A 16 54.25 -3.92 -16.72
N ASP A 17 54.00 -3.06 -15.74
CA ASP A 17 52.79 -3.09 -14.89
C ASP A 17 51.66 -2.24 -15.48
N ALA A 18 51.58 -2.08 -16.80
CA ALA A 18 50.33 -1.68 -17.42
C ALA A 18 49.32 -2.85 -17.31
N PRO A 19 48.26 -2.71 -16.51
CA PRO A 19 47.32 -3.80 -16.36
C PRO A 19 46.68 -4.05 -17.71
N ALA A 20 46.97 -5.21 -18.29
CA ALA A 20 46.15 -5.77 -19.34
C ALA A 20 44.72 -5.76 -18.82
N ALA A 21 43.87 -4.86 -19.34
CA ALA A 21 42.39 -4.88 -19.28
C ALA A 21 41.74 -5.40 -17.97
N GLY A 22 42.41 -5.36 -16.84
CA GLY A 22 41.84 -5.66 -15.53
C GLY A 22 41.34 -4.37 -14.88
N MET A 23 40.05 -4.27 -14.63
CA MET A 23 39.52 -3.16 -13.84
C MET A 23 40.30 -3.04 -12.53
N SER A 24 40.79 -1.84 -12.20
CA SER A 24 41.49 -1.63 -10.94
C SER A 24 40.60 -2.09 -9.76
N VAL A 25 41.23 -2.59 -8.70
CA VAL A 25 40.47 -3.06 -7.50
C VAL A 25 39.54 -1.98 -7.00
N GLY A 26 39.94 -0.70 -7.09
CA GLY A 26 39.06 0.43 -6.77
C GLY A 26 37.84 0.55 -7.67
N ALA A 27 37.99 0.26 -8.97
CA ALA A 27 36.87 0.28 -9.91
C ALA A 27 35.90 -0.88 -9.61
N ILE A 28 36.39 -2.07 -9.27
CA ILE A 28 35.55 -3.21 -8.88
C ILE A 28 34.77 -2.89 -7.61
N ILE A 29 35.43 -2.36 -6.58
CA ILE A 29 34.78 -1.91 -5.34
C ILE A 29 33.72 -0.84 -5.63
N GLY A 30 34.02 0.13 -6.46
CA GLY A 30 33.08 1.19 -6.86
C GLY A 30 31.85 0.64 -7.57
N ILE A 31 32.02 -0.34 -8.46
CA ILE A 31 30.89 -0.99 -9.15
C ILE A 31 30.05 -1.81 -8.17
N ILE A 32 30.67 -2.54 -7.25
CA ILE A 32 29.95 -3.32 -6.24
C ILE A 32 29.13 -2.39 -5.34
N ILE A 33 29.71 -1.30 -4.85
CA ILE A 33 29.02 -0.32 -4.02
C ILE A 33 27.86 0.32 -4.82
N GLY A 34 28.11 0.72 -6.06
CA GLY A 34 27.08 1.28 -6.96
C GLY A 34 25.94 0.30 -7.21
N ALA A 35 26.25 -0.97 -7.46
CA ALA A 35 25.26 -2.02 -7.66
C ALA A 35 24.43 -2.26 -6.39
N VAL A 36 25.04 -2.26 -5.21
CA VAL A 36 24.35 -2.41 -3.92
C VAL A 36 23.42 -1.22 -3.66
N ILE A 37 23.87 0.00 -3.89
CA ILE A 37 23.06 1.21 -3.75
C ILE A 37 21.87 1.17 -4.71
N LEU A 38 22.10 0.80 -5.96
CA LEU A 38 21.07 0.67 -6.98
C LEU A 38 20.04 -0.42 -6.61
N LEU A 39 20.50 -1.52 -6.06
CA LEU A 39 19.67 -2.63 -5.61
C LEU A 39 18.81 -2.22 -4.41
N ILE A 40 19.38 -1.52 -3.43
CA ILE A 40 18.65 -0.96 -2.28
C ILE A 40 17.59 0.03 -2.77
N PHE A 41 17.96 0.92 -3.69
CA PHE A 41 17.05 1.89 -4.29
C PHE A 41 15.90 1.19 -5.03
N PHE A 42 16.21 0.15 -5.81
CA PHE A 42 15.23 -0.65 -6.53
C PHE A 42 14.24 -1.33 -5.57
N PHE A 43 14.72 -2.03 -4.54
CA PHE A 43 13.86 -2.68 -3.55
C PHE A 43 13.05 -1.69 -2.70
N SER A 44 13.59 -0.49 -2.44
CA SER A 44 12.87 0.58 -1.74
C SER A 44 11.73 1.16 -2.59
N PHE A 45 11.93 1.22 -3.90
CA PHE A 45 10.92 1.74 -4.83
C PHE A 45 9.85 0.70 -5.17
N PHE A 46 10.22 -0.58 -5.27
CA PHE A 46 9.30 -1.67 -5.58
C PHE A 46 8.84 -2.39 -4.30
N PRO A 47 7.56 -2.33 -3.93
CA PRO A 47 7.02 -3.03 -2.76
C PRO A 47 6.82 -4.53 -3.05
N VAL A 48 7.93 -5.24 -3.31
CA VAL A 48 7.93 -6.67 -3.70
C VAL A 48 7.28 -7.54 -2.63
N GLY A 49 7.51 -7.23 -1.34
CA GLY A 49 6.91 -7.96 -0.22
C GLY A 49 5.39 -7.91 -0.24
N LEU A 50 4.81 -6.77 -0.65
CA LEU A 50 3.37 -6.61 -0.76
C LEU A 50 2.79 -7.43 -1.92
N ALA A 51 3.49 -7.49 -3.05
CA ALA A 51 3.09 -8.31 -4.20
C ALA A 51 3.11 -9.81 -3.87
N ILE A 52 4.12 -10.28 -3.13
CA ILE A 52 4.22 -11.67 -2.68
C ILE A 52 3.08 -12.00 -1.71
N SER A 53 2.80 -11.13 -0.73
CA SER A 53 1.71 -11.36 0.23
C SER A 53 0.33 -11.32 -0.41
N ALA A 54 0.12 -10.45 -1.40
CA ALA A 54 -1.10 -10.40 -2.20
C ALA A 54 -1.27 -11.71 -3.01
N GLY A 55 -0.23 -12.15 -3.72
CA GLY A 55 -0.24 -13.39 -4.48
C GLY A 55 -0.51 -14.62 -3.62
N ALA A 56 0.13 -14.73 -2.46
CA ALA A 56 -0.09 -15.81 -1.49
C ALA A 56 -1.52 -15.81 -0.91
N SER A 57 -2.21 -14.68 -0.94
CA SER A 57 -3.59 -14.54 -0.46
C SER A 57 -4.64 -14.70 -1.59
N GLY A 58 -4.24 -15.11 -2.79
CA GLY A 58 -5.12 -15.28 -3.95
C GLY A 58 -5.51 -13.96 -4.64
N VAL A 59 -4.90 -12.85 -4.25
CA VAL A 59 -5.14 -11.54 -4.87
C VAL A 59 -4.17 -11.31 -6.02
N HIS A 60 -4.69 -11.22 -7.23
CA HIS A 60 -3.89 -10.97 -8.43
C HIS A 60 -3.63 -9.46 -8.60
N VAL A 61 -2.61 -8.94 -7.92
CA VAL A 61 -2.17 -7.56 -8.10
C VAL A 61 -0.89 -7.55 -8.93
N GLY A 62 -0.95 -6.96 -10.11
CA GLY A 62 0.22 -6.83 -10.98
C GLY A 62 1.27 -5.89 -10.39
N LEU A 63 2.56 -6.25 -10.49
CA LEU A 63 3.67 -5.39 -10.06
C LEU A 63 3.59 -3.98 -10.70
N PHE A 64 3.25 -3.93 -11.99
CA PHE A 64 3.08 -2.66 -12.70
C PHE A 64 1.95 -1.80 -12.12
N GLN A 65 0.89 -2.42 -11.60
CA GLN A 65 -0.22 -1.72 -10.97
C GLN A 65 0.21 -1.08 -9.65
N LEU A 66 1.03 -1.78 -8.85
CA LEU A 66 1.62 -1.25 -7.62
C LEU A 66 2.55 -0.05 -7.88
N VAL A 67 3.37 -0.15 -8.95
CA VAL A 67 4.23 0.95 -9.39
C VAL A 67 3.38 2.13 -9.88
N GLY A 68 2.34 1.89 -10.65
CA GLY A 68 1.39 2.91 -11.11
C GLY A 68 0.74 3.66 -9.95
N MET A 69 0.33 2.97 -8.88
CA MET A 69 -0.17 3.58 -7.64
C MET A 69 0.88 4.49 -6.99
N ARG A 70 2.14 4.04 -6.94
CA ARG A 70 3.24 4.81 -6.36
C ARG A 70 3.47 6.12 -7.11
N ILE A 71 3.44 6.07 -8.47
CA ILE A 71 3.57 7.26 -9.32
C ILE A 71 2.42 8.26 -9.07
N ARG A 72 1.20 7.77 -8.85
CA ARG A 72 0.02 8.58 -8.50
C ARG A 72 -0.01 9.04 -7.04
N LYS A 73 1.09 8.84 -6.30
CA LYS A 73 1.21 9.17 -4.86
C LYS A 73 0.21 8.41 -3.96
N VAL A 74 -0.29 7.28 -4.43
CA VAL A 74 -1.13 6.37 -3.66
C VAL A 74 -0.23 5.42 -2.87
N ASN A 75 -0.48 5.25 -1.58
CA ASN A 75 0.24 4.28 -0.78
C ASN A 75 -0.33 2.86 -1.04
N PRO A 76 0.42 1.94 -1.69
CA PRO A 76 -0.08 0.61 -2.02
C PRO A 76 -0.52 -0.20 -0.79
N HIS A 77 0.16 -0.05 0.35
CA HIS A 77 -0.19 -0.73 1.60
C HIS A 77 -1.62 -0.41 2.05
N ARG A 78 -2.04 0.86 1.91
CA ARG A 78 -3.37 1.32 2.32
C ARG A 78 -4.52 0.73 1.49
N ILE A 79 -4.21 0.13 0.35
CA ILE A 79 -5.20 -0.47 -0.56
C ILE A 79 -5.07 -1.99 -0.59
N VAL A 80 -3.85 -2.52 -0.72
CA VAL A 80 -3.63 -3.96 -0.91
C VAL A 80 -3.86 -4.74 0.39
N GLU A 81 -3.49 -4.21 1.55
CA GLU A 81 -3.76 -4.89 2.83
C GLU A 81 -5.27 -5.06 3.11
N PRO A 82 -6.12 -4.02 2.97
CA PRO A 82 -7.56 -4.20 3.07
C PRO A 82 -8.13 -5.14 2.00
N LEU A 83 -7.59 -5.10 0.77
CA LEU A 83 -8.00 -6.02 -0.29
C LEU A 83 -7.71 -7.48 0.09
N ILE A 84 -6.52 -7.76 0.65
CA ILE A 84 -6.18 -9.09 1.17
C ILE A 84 -7.15 -9.52 2.29
N LYS A 85 -7.50 -8.60 3.22
CA LYS A 85 -8.49 -8.88 4.27
C LYS A 85 -9.86 -9.23 3.68
N ALA A 86 -10.30 -8.45 2.67
CA ALA A 86 -11.57 -8.67 1.98
C ALA A 86 -11.62 -10.03 1.29
N THR A 87 -10.58 -10.38 0.53
CA THR A 87 -10.48 -11.67 -0.17
C THR A 87 -10.47 -12.84 0.81
N LYS A 88 -9.75 -12.74 1.94
CA LYS A 88 -9.78 -13.75 3.01
C LYS A 88 -11.14 -13.89 3.69
N ALA A 89 -11.94 -12.83 3.68
CA ALA A 89 -13.32 -12.85 4.16
C ALA A 89 -14.33 -13.35 3.10
N GLY A 90 -13.88 -13.64 1.88
CA GLY A 90 -14.73 -14.09 0.78
C GLY A 90 -15.42 -12.95 0.01
N LEU A 91 -14.94 -11.71 0.17
CA LEU A 91 -15.40 -10.57 -0.59
C LEU A 91 -14.53 -10.38 -1.83
N ASP A 92 -15.14 -10.26 -2.98
CA ASP A 92 -14.47 -9.90 -4.24
C ASP A 92 -14.60 -8.39 -4.47
N LEU A 93 -13.52 -7.66 -4.21
CA LEU A 93 -13.46 -6.22 -4.36
C LEU A 93 -12.52 -5.82 -5.50
N ASN A 94 -12.95 -4.83 -6.27
CA ASN A 94 -12.15 -4.31 -7.37
C ASN A 94 -11.11 -3.30 -6.87
N LEU A 95 -9.84 -3.59 -7.13
CA LEU A 95 -8.70 -2.76 -6.73
C LEU A 95 -8.81 -1.30 -7.24
N ASN A 96 -9.29 -1.12 -8.48
CA ASN A 96 -9.41 0.22 -9.06
C ASN A 96 -10.50 1.06 -8.34
N LYS A 97 -11.59 0.43 -7.92
CA LYS A 97 -12.64 1.11 -7.13
C LYS A 97 -12.11 1.52 -5.76
N MET A 98 -11.31 0.66 -5.12
CA MET A 98 -10.66 0.97 -3.83
C MET A 98 -9.65 2.10 -3.97
N GLU A 99 -8.86 2.12 -5.07
CA GLU A 99 -7.93 3.21 -5.37
C GLU A 99 -8.68 4.53 -5.60
N ALA A 100 -9.77 4.52 -6.35
CA ALA A 100 -10.60 5.70 -6.57
C ALA A 100 -11.17 6.26 -5.26
N HIS A 101 -11.63 5.40 -4.36
CA HIS A 101 -12.10 5.79 -3.03
C HIS A 101 -10.99 6.41 -2.18
N TYR A 102 -9.79 5.83 -2.20
CA TYR A 102 -8.62 6.38 -1.52
C TYR A 102 -8.24 7.77 -2.05
N LEU A 103 -8.23 7.95 -3.37
CA LEU A 103 -7.95 9.24 -4.02
C LEU A 103 -9.02 10.29 -3.74
N ALA A 104 -10.27 9.89 -3.52
CA ALA A 104 -11.36 10.76 -3.08
C ALA A 104 -11.23 11.19 -1.60
N GLY A 105 -10.19 10.73 -0.88
CA GLY A 105 -9.97 11.05 0.53
C GLY A 105 -10.65 10.10 1.52
N GLY A 106 -11.24 9.01 1.04
CA GLY A 106 -11.90 8.01 1.87
C GLY A 106 -10.91 7.06 2.58
N ASN A 107 -11.42 6.36 3.59
CA ASN A 107 -10.66 5.38 4.35
C ASN A 107 -11.02 3.96 3.91
N VAL A 108 -10.18 3.38 3.04
CA VAL A 108 -10.40 2.05 2.46
C VAL A 108 -10.47 0.94 3.53
N ASP A 109 -9.62 1.00 4.55
CA ASP A 109 -9.62 -0.03 5.62
C ASP A 109 -10.92 -0.01 6.43
N ARG A 110 -11.45 1.18 6.73
CA ARG A 110 -12.74 1.35 7.41
C ARG A 110 -13.89 0.77 6.61
N VAL A 111 -13.94 1.08 5.32
CA VAL A 111 -14.97 0.58 4.39
C VAL A 111 -14.91 -0.94 4.29
N VAL A 112 -13.72 -1.51 4.12
CA VAL A 112 -13.54 -2.97 4.03
C VAL A 112 -13.94 -3.67 5.33
N ASN A 113 -13.53 -3.15 6.49
CA ASN A 113 -13.91 -3.72 7.78
C ASN A 113 -15.43 -3.69 7.98
N ALA A 114 -16.11 -2.62 7.55
CA ALA A 114 -17.57 -2.52 7.60
C ALA A 114 -18.25 -3.51 6.65
N LEU A 115 -17.72 -3.72 5.45
CA LEU A 115 -18.21 -4.72 4.50
C LEU A 115 -18.06 -6.15 5.04
N ILE A 116 -16.92 -6.47 5.66
CA ILE A 116 -16.71 -7.77 6.31
C ILE A 116 -17.72 -7.97 7.46
N ALA A 117 -17.95 -6.93 8.25
CA ALA A 117 -18.92 -6.97 9.34
C ALA A 117 -20.36 -7.16 8.83
N SER A 118 -20.74 -6.42 7.76
CA SER A 118 -22.08 -6.53 7.15
C SER A 118 -22.31 -7.92 6.55
N GLN A 119 -21.31 -8.48 5.87
CA GLN A 119 -21.40 -9.84 5.32
C GLN A 119 -21.61 -10.87 6.44
N ARG A 120 -20.84 -10.78 7.54
CA ARG A 120 -21.00 -11.68 8.70
C ARG A 120 -22.35 -11.53 9.39
N ALA A 121 -22.93 -10.34 9.35
CA ALA A 121 -24.25 -10.04 9.90
C ALA A 121 -25.41 -10.40 8.94
N GLY A 122 -25.11 -10.86 7.72
CA GLY A 122 -26.13 -11.16 6.71
C GLY A 122 -26.79 -9.90 6.12
N ILE A 123 -26.16 -8.73 6.27
CA ILE A 123 -26.66 -7.46 5.73
C ILE A 123 -26.07 -7.23 4.34
N ALA A 124 -26.92 -7.02 3.35
CA ALA A 124 -26.51 -6.67 2.00
C ALA A 124 -26.04 -5.22 1.94
N LEU A 125 -24.75 -4.99 2.11
CA LEU A 125 -24.11 -3.69 1.94
C LEU A 125 -23.22 -3.71 0.70
N ASP A 126 -23.55 -2.86 -0.28
CA ASP A 126 -22.73 -2.71 -1.47
C ASP A 126 -21.52 -1.81 -1.21
N PHE A 127 -20.40 -2.08 -1.91
CA PHE A 127 -19.16 -1.32 -1.78
C PHE A 127 -19.37 0.18 -2.06
N GLU A 128 -20.14 0.52 -3.09
CA GLU A 128 -20.38 1.91 -3.46
C GLU A 128 -21.17 2.67 -2.38
N LYS A 129 -22.16 2.01 -1.77
CA LYS A 129 -22.91 2.58 -0.64
C LYS A 129 -22.03 2.81 0.58
N ALA A 130 -21.17 1.83 0.90
CA ALA A 130 -20.22 1.96 1.99
C ALA A 130 -19.23 3.11 1.76
N CYS A 131 -18.72 3.27 0.54
CA CYS A 131 -17.86 4.39 0.14
C CYS A 131 -18.57 5.75 0.27
N ALA A 132 -19.84 5.83 -0.15
CA ALA A 132 -20.63 7.06 -0.03
C ALA A 132 -20.84 7.48 1.43
N ILE A 133 -21.08 6.52 2.33
CA ILE A 133 -21.23 6.76 3.78
C ILE A 133 -19.90 7.27 4.36
N ASP A 134 -18.77 6.64 4.01
CA ASP A 134 -17.45 7.03 4.48
C ASP A 134 -17.06 8.45 4.00
N LEU A 135 -17.29 8.77 2.73
CA LEU A 135 -17.04 10.10 2.17
C LEU A 135 -17.97 11.18 2.75
N ALA A 136 -19.17 10.81 3.21
CA ALA A 136 -20.04 11.68 3.97
C ALA A 136 -19.56 11.95 5.40
N GLY A 137 -18.38 11.42 5.78
CA GLY A 137 -17.80 11.59 7.12
C GLY A 137 -18.45 10.73 8.21
N ARG A 138 -19.29 9.77 7.84
CA ARG A 138 -19.93 8.85 8.78
C ARG A 138 -19.13 7.56 8.94
N ASP A 139 -19.15 7.02 10.14
CA ASP A 139 -18.56 5.72 10.38
C ASP A 139 -19.47 4.59 9.86
N VAL A 140 -19.01 3.93 8.79
CA VAL A 140 -19.73 2.85 8.11
C VAL A 140 -19.94 1.66 9.05
N LEU A 141 -18.95 1.35 9.89
CA LEU A 141 -19.02 0.23 10.83
C LEU A 141 -20.13 0.47 11.88
N THR A 142 -20.19 1.68 12.42
CA THR A 142 -21.26 2.08 13.35
C THR A 142 -22.63 2.00 12.68
N ALA A 143 -22.75 2.42 11.42
CA ALA A 143 -24.01 2.32 10.67
C ALA A 143 -24.47 0.85 10.52
N VAL A 144 -23.54 -0.06 10.21
CA VAL A 144 -23.83 -1.51 10.15
C VAL A 144 -24.22 -2.06 11.51
N GLN A 145 -23.50 -1.71 12.57
CA GLN A 145 -23.80 -2.15 13.94
C GLN A 145 -25.18 -1.69 14.41
N MET A 146 -25.57 -0.45 14.11
CA MET A 146 -26.93 0.04 14.42
C MET A 146 -28.01 -0.70 13.64
N SER A 147 -27.72 -1.17 12.44
CA SER A 147 -28.65 -1.97 11.64
C SER A 147 -28.86 -3.39 12.23
N VAL A 148 -27.81 -3.95 12.85
CA VAL A 148 -27.88 -5.28 13.51
C VAL A 148 -28.50 -5.20 14.90
N SER A 149 -28.14 -4.17 15.66
CA SER A 149 -28.62 -3.95 17.02
C SER A 149 -29.19 -2.53 17.13
N PRO A 150 -30.46 -2.34 16.79
CA PRO A 150 -31.07 -1.01 16.84
C PRO A 150 -31.00 -0.47 18.27
N LYS A 151 -30.29 0.65 18.43
CA LYS A 151 -30.24 1.36 19.70
C LYS A 151 -31.57 2.07 19.88
N VAL A 152 -32.35 1.61 20.86
CA VAL A 152 -33.56 2.32 21.26
C VAL A 152 -33.15 3.66 21.89
N ILE A 153 -33.45 4.74 21.24
CA ILE A 153 -33.30 6.09 21.77
C ILE A 153 -34.61 6.38 22.51
N GLU A 154 -34.57 6.32 23.84
CA GLU A 154 -35.68 6.82 24.63
C GLU A 154 -35.74 8.35 24.45
N THR A 155 -36.70 8.80 23.65
CA THR A 155 -37.02 10.21 23.61
C THR A 155 -37.70 10.58 24.92
N PRO A 156 -37.24 11.66 25.60
CA PRO A 156 -37.98 12.16 26.76
C PRO A 156 -39.40 12.44 26.33
N VAL A 157 -40.36 11.95 27.13
CA VAL A 157 -41.78 12.12 26.87
C VAL A 157 -42.04 13.62 26.76
N ILE A 158 -42.26 14.12 25.54
CA ILE A 158 -42.70 15.48 25.31
C ILE A 158 -44.21 15.46 25.54
N ALA A 159 -44.61 15.80 26.75
CA ALA A 159 -46.01 16.05 27.02
C ALA A 159 -46.43 17.33 26.31
N ALA A 160 -47.08 17.17 25.16
CA ALA A 160 -47.70 18.28 24.46
C ALA A 160 -49.07 18.52 25.10
N ILE A 161 -49.20 19.61 25.85
CA ILE A 161 -50.47 20.03 26.35
C ILE A 161 -51.21 20.73 25.19
N ALA A 162 -52.29 20.12 24.75
CA ALA A 162 -53.14 20.73 23.76
C ALA A 162 -53.82 22.01 24.31
N LYS A 163 -54.16 22.94 23.45
CA LYS A 163 -54.79 24.21 23.83
C LYS A 163 -56.05 24.05 24.72
N ASP A 164 -56.64 22.87 24.69
CA ASP A 164 -57.84 22.50 25.46
C ASP A 164 -57.50 21.82 26.82
N GLY A 165 -56.23 21.80 27.24
CA GLY A 165 -55.79 21.25 28.52
C GLY A 165 -55.79 19.75 28.64
N ILE A 166 -55.89 19.00 27.52
CA ILE A 166 -55.88 17.55 27.48
C ILE A 166 -54.49 17.11 27.10
N GLU A 167 -53.82 16.29 27.97
CA GLU A 167 -52.59 15.60 27.66
C GLU A 167 -52.83 14.50 26.62
N LEU A 168 -52.04 14.49 25.58
CA LEU A 168 -52.07 13.49 24.52
C LEU A 168 -50.89 12.52 24.66
#